data_15abfea71e27ce73cefe4974749597b4
#
_entry.id   15abfea71e27ce73cefe4974749597b4
#
_cell.length_a   1.000
_cell.length_b   1.000
_cell.length_c   1.000
_cell.angle_alpha   90.00
_cell.angle_beta   90.00
_cell.angle_gamma   90.00
#
_symmetry.space_group_name_H-M   'P 1'
#
loop_
_entity.id
_entity.type
_entity.pdbx_description
1 polymer ?
#
loop_
_entity_poly.entity_id
_entity_poly.type
_entity_poly.pdbx_seq_one_letter_code
_entity_poly.pdbx_strand_id
1 'polypeptide(L)'
;TFCIFILVGFGFGKSISASELEITTISAGTGAVAELGMKVKVHYTGTLLNGTVFDSSIPRKKPFEFILGRGQVIQGWEKGILGMKVGEKRKLLIPPELAYGESGSGDSIPPNSQLIFNVELINVEIPPALANVNPQQLIQAQKNNALIIDIRRSEEWLETGIIDGAKTITAFTKEGNLHPQFRENFLPLIKELDENILLYCRSGNRTAMLGAALVDQLGLTNVKHLSGGILEWKGQGLTTV
;
A
#
# COMPACT_ATOMS: atom_id res chain seq x y z
N THR A 1 0.40 -22.03 73.18
CA THR A 1 1.56 -21.83 72.28
C THR A 1 1.02 -21.42 70.92
N PHE A 2 1.06 -20.13 70.61
CA PHE A 2 0.60 -19.55 69.33
C PHE A 2 1.78 -19.47 68.36
N CYS A 3 1.77 -20.21 67.27
CA CYS A 3 2.73 -20.06 66.16
C CYS A 3 2.19 -19.03 65.18
N ILE A 4 2.87 -17.86 65.07
CA ILE A 4 2.64 -16.87 64.08
C ILE A 4 3.39 -17.28 62.82
N PHE A 5 2.69 -17.59 61.73
CA PHE A 5 3.25 -17.76 60.40
C PHE A 5 3.37 -16.38 59.74
N ILE A 6 4.62 -15.91 59.55
CA ILE A 6 4.91 -14.73 58.73
C ILE A 6 4.93 -15.18 57.27
N LEU A 7 3.92 -14.78 56.50
CA LEU A 7 3.89 -14.91 55.06
C LEU A 7 4.81 -13.82 54.45
N VAL A 8 6.00 -14.24 54.03
CA VAL A 8 6.88 -13.40 53.20
C VAL A 8 6.30 -13.43 51.79
N GLY A 9 5.64 -12.35 51.41
CA GLY A 9 5.18 -12.16 50.05
C GLY A 9 6.38 -11.97 49.09
N PHE A 10 6.69 -12.98 48.31
CA PHE A 10 7.58 -12.83 47.14
C PHE A 10 6.82 -12.05 46.08
N GLY A 11 7.17 -10.77 45.95
CA GLY A 11 6.77 -9.95 44.81
C GLY A 11 7.41 -10.54 43.56
N PHE A 12 6.62 -11.18 42.72
CA PHE A 12 7.02 -11.52 41.34
C PHE A 12 7.23 -10.20 40.59
N GLY A 13 8.47 -9.74 40.58
CA GLY A 13 8.90 -8.75 39.59
C GLY A 13 8.66 -9.32 38.19
N LYS A 14 7.73 -8.74 37.45
CA LYS A 14 7.49 -9.06 36.05
C LYS A 14 8.80 -8.79 35.30
N SER A 15 9.55 -9.83 34.98
CA SER A 15 10.68 -9.73 34.08
C SER A 15 10.16 -9.20 32.75
N ILE A 16 10.46 -7.95 32.44
CA ILE A 16 10.13 -7.35 31.14
C ILE A 16 11.04 -8.05 30.14
N SER A 17 10.48 -8.95 29.37
CA SER A 17 11.17 -9.54 28.22
C SER A 17 11.46 -8.41 27.23
N ALA A 18 12.74 -8.19 26.92
CA ALA A 18 13.18 -7.14 25.98
C ALA A 18 12.77 -7.40 24.53
N SER A 19 11.93 -8.40 24.27
CA SER A 19 11.53 -8.91 22.97
C SER A 19 10.11 -8.51 22.51
N GLU A 20 9.37 -7.73 23.29
CA GLU A 20 8.00 -7.33 22.94
C GLU A 20 7.92 -5.85 22.57
N LEU A 21 7.05 -5.55 21.58
CA LEU A 21 6.67 -4.18 21.23
C LEU A 21 5.85 -3.58 22.36
N GLU A 22 6.33 -2.48 22.93
CA GLU A 22 5.55 -1.70 23.91
C GLU A 22 4.92 -0.48 23.22
N ILE A 23 3.61 -0.32 23.40
CA ILE A 23 2.83 0.78 22.85
C ILE A 23 2.25 1.59 24.00
N THR A 24 2.59 2.88 24.08
CA THR A 24 2.02 3.81 25.05
C THR A 24 1.29 4.93 24.30
N THR A 25 -0.01 5.10 24.54
CA THR A 25 -0.76 6.24 24.02
C THR A 25 -0.42 7.49 24.84
N ILE A 26 0.15 8.50 24.19
CA ILE A 26 0.50 9.80 24.81
C ILE A 26 -0.73 10.72 24.82
N SER A 27 -1.45 10.77 23.71
CA SER A 27 -2.71 11.49 23.57
C SER A 27 -3.66 10.73 22.65
N ALA A 28 -4.94 10.68 23.02
CA ALA A 28 -5.95 10.03 22.19
C ALA A 28 -6.27 10.87 20.94
N GLY A 29 -6.52 10.20 19.82
CA GLY A 29 -7.10 10.79 18.63
C GLY A 29 -8.62 10.60 18.58
N THR A 30 -9.28 11.40 17.75
CA THR A 30 -10.75 11.35 17.59
C THR A 30 -11.18 11.10 16.15
N GLY A 31 -10.23 11.12 15.19
CA GLY A 31 -10.51 10.92 13.76
C GLY A 31 -10.61 9.47 13.34
N ALA A 32 -10.51 9.24 12.02
CA ALA A 32 -10.59 7.91 11.43
C ALA A 32 -9.48 6.97 11.92
N VAL A 33 -9.77 5.68 11.94
CA VAL A 33 -8.86 4.63 12.43
C VAL A 33 -7.94 4.15 11.32
N ALA A 34 -6.66 3.95 11.62
CA ALA A 34 -5.69 3.32 10.71
C ALA A 34 -5.94 1.82 10.65
N GLU A 35 -6.29 1.31 9.47
CA GLU A 35 -6.55 -0.09 9.18
C GLU A 35 -5.59 -0.63 8.12
N LEU A 36 -5.45 -1.96 8.03
CA LEU A 36 -4.62 -2.59 7.01
C LEU A 36 -5.09 -2.19 5.61
N GLY A 37 -4.14 -1.89 4.73
CA GLY A 37 -4.40 -1.45 3.36
C GLY A 37 -4.64 0.06 3.23
N MET A 38 -4.79 0.81 4.31
CA MET A 38 -4.91 2.26 4.25
C MET A 38 -3.55 2.94 4.07
N LYS A 39 -3.53 4.03 3.32
CA LYS A 39 -2.41 4.95 3.27
C LYS A 39 -2.45 5.83 4.50
N VAL A 40 -1.41 5.79 5.30
CA VAL A 40 -1.27 6.57 6.53
C VAL A 40 -0.23 7.67 6.35
N LYS A 41 -0.48 8.83 6.94
CA LYS A 41 0.45 9.97 7.03
C LYS A 41 0.78 10.20 8.48
N VAL A 42 2.06 10.16 8.82
CA VAL A 42 2.52 10.30 10.19
C VAL A 42 3.62 11.34 10.33
N HIS A 43 3.61 12.09 11.43
CA HIS A 43 4.81 12.73 11.93
C HIS A 43 5.47 11.83 12.96
N TYR A 44 6.81 11.83 12.98
CA TYR A 44 7.55 11.00 13.93
C TYR A 44 8.90 11.59 14.29
N THR A 45 9.42 11.10 15.42
CA THR A 45 10.81 11.23 15.82
C THR A 45 11.28 9.89 16.35
N GLY A 46 12.36 9.35 15.76
CA GLY A 46 13.01 8.11 16.14
C GLY A 46 14.29 8.38 16.93
N THR A 47 14.44 7.72 18.09
CA THR A 47 15.61 7.85 18.96
C THR A 47 16.13 6.49 19.38
N LEU A 48 17.44 6.41 19.63
CA LEU A 48 18.06 5.33 20.38
C LEU A 48 17.70 5.45 21.87
N LEU A 49 17.94 4.40 22.66
CA LEU A 49 17.70 4.42 24.11
C LEU A 49 18.47 5.51 24.85
N ASN A 50 19.63 5.91 24.36
CA ASN A 50 20.44 7.00 24.93
C ASN A 50 19.92 8.40 24.57
N GLY A 51 18.80 8.50 23.85
CA GLY A 51 18.18 9.76 23.43
C GLY A 51 18.71 10.34 22.12
N THR A 52 19.70 9.72 21.48
CA THR A 52 20.22 10.18 20.17
C THR A 52 19.12 10.05 19.11
N VAL A 53 18.76 11.18 18.49
CA VAL A 53 17.80 11.21 17.37
C VAL A 53 18.51 10.72 16.10
N PHE A 54 17.99 9.65 15.50
CA PHE A 54 18.52 9.14 14.24
C PHE A 54 17.70 9.55 13.02
N ASP A 55 16.40 9.81 13.19
CA ASP A 55 15.54 10.34 12.12
C ASP A 55 14.30 11.06 12.69
N SER A 56 13.81 12.08 11.95
CA SER A 56 12.60 12.82 12.31
C SER A 56 12.00 13.48 11.09
N SER A 57 10.67 13.41 10.96
CA SER A 57 9.89 14.12 9.95
C SER A 57 9.62 15.59 10.32
N ILE A 58 9.79 15.96 11.60
CA ILE A 58 9.42 17.28 12.13
C ILE A 58 10.25 18.42 11.50
N PRO A 59 11.60 18.33 11.45
CA PRO A 59 12.40 19.37 10.83
C PRO A 59 12.13 19.54 9.33
N ARG A 60 11.76 18.43 8.66
CA ARG A 60 11.40 18.43 7.22
C ARG A 60 10.04 19.04 6.95
N LYS A 61 9.20 19.25 7.97
CA LYS A 61 7.81 19.74 7.86
C LYS A 61 6.97 18.94 6.84
N LYS A 62 7.35 17.69 6.61
CA LYS A 62 6.70 16.78 5.67
C LYS A 62 6.39 15.47 6.37
N PRO A 63 5.11 15.10 6.52
CA PRO A 63 4.73 13.79 7.06
C PRO A 63 5.30 12.67 6.19
N PHE A 64 5.60 11.54 6.82
CA PHE A 64 5.96 10.31 6.13
C PHE A 64 4.68 9.55 5.77
N GLU A 65 4.63 9.01 4.56
CA GLU A 65 3.46 8.33 4.03
C GLU A 65 3.82 6.89 3.62
N PHE A 66 2.96 5.94 3.97
CA PHE A 66 3.09 4.55 3.55
C PHE A 66 1.73 3.85 3.61
N ILE A 67 1.62 2.65 3.01
CA ILE A 67 0.41 1.81 3.07
C ILE A 67 0.60 0.77 4.17
N LEU A 68 -0.25 0.82 5.19
CA LEU A 68 -0.19 -0.06 6.35
C LEU A 68 -0.46 -1.52 5.95
N GLY A 69 0.40 -2.44 6.40
CA GLY A 69 0.31 -3.86 6.09
C GLY A 69 1.01 -4.29 4.79
N ARG A 70 1.78 -3.39 4.13
CA ARG A 70 2.52 -3.71 2.89
C ARG A 70 4.02 -3.99 3.10
N GLY A 71 4.50 -4.00 4.34
CA GLY A 71 5.91 -4.22 4.65
C GLY A 71 6.84 -3.10 4.15
N GLN A 72 6.31 -1.88 3.98
CA GLN A 72 7.08 -0.71 3.56
C GLN A 72 7.88 -0.08 4.69
N VAL A 73 7.58 -0.49 5.92
CA VAL A 73 8.21 -0.02 7.16
C VAL A 73 8.57 -1.20 8.05
N ILE A 74 9.34 -0.97 9.12
CA ILE A 74 9.69 -2.00 10.10
C ILE A 74 8.42 -2.58 10.77
N GLN A 75 8.49 -3.85 11.17
CA GLN A 75 7.33 -4.56 11.75
C GLN A 75 6.78 -3.88 13.01
N GLY A 76 7.63 -3.24 13.80
CA GLY A 76 7.22 -2.45 14.95
C GLY A 76 6.30 -1.29 14.59
N TRP A 77 6.48 -0.67 13.43
CA TRP A 77 5.58 0.36 12.94
C TRP A 77 4.26 -0.22 12.41
N GLU A 78 4.33 -1.30 11.62
CA GLU A 78 3.13 -1.98 11.11
C GLU A 78 2.17 -2.35 12.24
N LYS A 79 2.71 -2.89 13.35
CA LYS A 79 1.92 -3.26 14.54
C LYS A 79 1.56 -2.06 15.42
N GLY A 80 2.50 -1.10 15.57
CA GLY A 80 2.35 0.03 16.50
C GLY A 80 1.39 1.11 16.01
N ILE A 81 1.23 1.26 14.69
CA ILE A 81 0.36 2.26 14.07
C ILE A 81 -1.04 1.70 13.79
N LEU A 82 -1.16 0.38 13.61
CA LEU A 82 -2.46 -0.26 13.45
C LEU A 82 -3.41 0.12 14.60
N GLY A 83 -4.62 0.54 14.24
CA GLY A 83 -5.64 0.95 15.19
C GLY A 83 -5.45 2.35 15.79
N MET A 84 -4.41 3.12 15.39
CA MET A 84 -4.34 4.55 15.76
C MET A 84 -5.50 5.32 15.14
N LYS A 85 -5.96 6.34 15.87
CA LYS A 85 -6.93 7.32 15.36
C LYS A 85 -6.23 8.59 14.90
N VAL A 86 -6.71 9.23 13.86
CA VAL A 86 -6.17 10.52 13.42
C VAL A 86 -6.16 11.51 14.60
N GLY A 87 -5.02 12.18 14.80
CA GLY A 87 -4.73 13.04 15.95
C GLY A 87 -4.13 12.30 17.16
N GLU A 88 -4.06 10.95 17.13
CA GLU A 88 -3.46 10.17 18.22
C GLU A 88 -1.94 10.26 18.17
N LYS A 89 -1.33 10.32 19.37
CA LYS A 89 0.12 10.23 19.56
C LYS A 89 0.45 8.99 20.38
N ARG A 90 1.38 8.19 19.85
CA ARG A 90 1.92 7.00 20.53
C ARG A 90 3.43 7.09 20.69
N LYS A 91 3.90 6.52 21.80
CA LYS A 91 5.30 6.13 21.96
C LYS A 91 5.40 4.62 21.71
N LEU A 92 6.27 4.24 20.81
CA LEU A 92 6.56 2.85 20.47
C LEU A 92 7.97 2.55 20.97
N LEU A 93 8.13 1.53 21.81
CA LEU A 93 9.43 0.95 22.16
C LEU A 93 9.53 -0.36 21.40
N ILE A 94 10.40 -0.36 20.39
CA ILE A 94 10.47 -1.41 19.39
C ILE A 94 11.75 -2.22 19.60
N PRO A 95 11.64 -3.54 19.87
CA PRO A 95 12.80 -4.40 20.01
C PRO A 95 13.50 -4.62 18.65
N PRO A 96 14.79 -4.99 18.65
CA PRO A 96 15.57 -5.17 17.42
C PRO A 96 14.93 -6.08 16.38
N GLU A 97 14.29 -7.18 16.82
CA GLU A 97 13.66 -8.19 15.95
C GLU A 97 12.47 -7.63 15.15
N LEU A 98 11.85 -6.56 15.64
CA LEU A 98 10.77 -5.84 14.95
C LEU A 98 11.26 -4.55 14.28
N ALA A 99 12.58 -4.32 14.27
CA ALA A 99 13.24 -3.16 13.68
C ALA A 99 14.34 -3.62 12.67
N TYR A 100 15.59 -3.34 12.96
CA TYR A 100 16.72 -3.59 12.04
C TYR A 100 17.61 -4.78 12.47
N GLY A 101 17.28 -5.47 13.56
CA GLY A 101 17.93 -6.70 14.00
C GLY A 101 19.43 -6.59 14.22
N GLU A 102 20.12 -7.69 13.91
CA GLU A 102 21.57 -7.83 14.05
C GLU A 102 22.38 -6.97 13.05
N SER A 103 21.74 -6.51 11.99
CA SER A 103 22.42 -5.69 10.97
C SER A 103 22.48 -4.22 11.32
N GLY A 104 21.54 -3.71 12.12
CA GLY A 104 21.37 -2.27 12.31
C GLY A 104 20.95 -1.56 11.02
N SER A 105 21.15 -0.23 10.94
CA SER A 105 20.84 0.55 9.73
C SER A 105 21.82 1.72 9.57
N GLY A 106 22.65 1.67 8.53
CA GLY A 106 23.69 2.66 8.28
C GLY A 106 24.57 2.92 9.49
N ASP A 107 25.11 4.14 9.57
CA ASP A 107 25.93 4.57 10.71
C ASP A 107 25.11 5.06 11.91
N SER A 108 23.79 5.22 11.73
CA SER A 108 22.91 5.87 12.70
C SER A 108 22.25 4.89 13.68
N ILE A 109 22.08 3.64 13.29
CA ILE A 109 21.43 2.62 14.13
C ILE A 109 22.34 1.40 14.27
N PRO A 110 23.02 1.25 15.42
CA PRO A 110 23.89 0.10 15.67
C PRO A 110 23.15 -1.23 15.62
N PRO A 111 23.87 -2.35 15.42
CA PRO A 111 23.31 -3.70 15.56
C PRO A 111 22.58 -3.90 16.89
N ASN A 112 21.51 -4.68 16.86
CA ASN A 112 20.69 -5.04 18.03
C ASN A 112 20.16 -3.85 18.83
N SER A 113 19.89 -2.72 18.16
CA SER A 113 19.36 -1.51 18.81
C SER A 113 17.85 -1.63 19.03
N GLN A 114 17.43 -1.41 20.27
CA GLN A 114 16.04 -1.11 20.60
C GLN A 114 15.76 0.36 20.25
N LEU A 115 14.62 0.63 19.61
CA LEU A 115 14.28 1.95 19.09
C LEU A 115 13.07 2.53 19.80
N ILE A 116 13.08 3.84 20.02
CA ILE A 116 11.92 4.58 20.51
C ILE A 116 11.43 5.47 19.37
N PHE A 117 10.13 5.38 19.07
CA PHE A 117 9.46 6.31 18.17
C PHE A 117 8.32 7.02 18.88
N ASN A 118 8.33 8.35 18.80
CA ASN A 118 7.14 9.14 19.05
C ASN A 118 6.47 9.39 17.72
N VAL A 119 5.24 8.89 17.55
CA VAL A 119 4.48 8.93 16.30
C VAL A 119 3.18 9.67 16.52
N GLU A 120 2.82 10.56 15.60
CA GLU A 120 1.52 11.22 15.51
C GLU A 120 0.85 10.84 14.19
N LEU A 121 -0.37 10.30 14.25
CA LEU A 121 -1.14 10.00 13.05
C LEU A 121 -1.85 11.25 12.57
N ILE A 122 -1.45 11.75 11.39
CA ILE A 122 -1.95 13.00 10.80
C ILE A 122 -3.19 12.75 9.95
N ASN A 123 -3.16 11.67 9.14
CA ASN A 123 -4.25 11.33 8.24
C ASN A 123 -4.25 9.85 7.89
N VAL A 124 -5.42 9.36 7.48
CA VAL A 124 -5.61 8.05 6.85
C VAL A 124 -6.45 8.23 5.59
N GLU A 125 -6.08 7.53 4.52
CA GLU A 125 -6.77 7.55 3.24
C GLU A 125 -6.93 6.12 2.75
N ILE A 126 -8.08 5.80 2.13
CA ILE A 126 -8.19 4.57 1.34
C ILE A 126 -7.38 4.82 0.07
N PRO A 127 -6.28 4.07 -0.19
CA PRO A 127 -5.51 4.27 -1.40
C PRO A 127 -6.37 3.96 -2.61
N PRO A 128 -6.14 4.62 -3.76
CA PRO A 128 -6.74 4.23 -5.01
C PRO A 128 -6.54 2.73 -5.25
N ALA A 129 -7.55 2.06 -5.75
CA ALA A 129 -7.48 0.65 -6.06
C ALA A 129 -7.96 0.41 -7.50
N LEU A 130 -7.37 -0.62 -8.15
CA LEU A 130 -7.85 -1.08 -9.44
C LEU A 130 -9.28 -1.60 -9.28
N ALA A 131 -10.22 -1.05 -10.05
CA ALA A 131 -11.61 -1.48 -10.04
C ALA A 131 -11.91 -2.51 -11.14
N ASN A 132 -12.65 -3.56 -10.78
CA ASN A 132 -13.17 -4.54 -11.73
C ASN A 132 -14.42 -3.99 -12.40
N VAL A 133 -14.56 -4.16 -13.71
CA VAL A 133 -15.77 -3.84 -14.45
C VAL A 133 -16.21 -5.03 -15.33
N ASN A 134 -17.51 -5.12 -15.56
CA ASN A 134 -18.11 -6.01 -16.53
C ASN A 134 -18.34 -5.28 -17.89
N PRO A 135 -18.77 -6.00 -18.97
CA PRO A 135 -18.99 -5.39 -20.27
C PRO A 135 -19.98 -4.23 -20.29
N GLN A 136 -21.09 -4.29 -19.52
CA GLN A 136 -22.07 -3.21 -19.46
C GLN A 136 -21.51 -1.95 -18.82
N GLN A 137 -20.69 -2.11 -17.79
CA GLN A 137 -19.96 -1.00 -17.13
C GLN A 137 -18.89 -0.39 -18.06
N LEU A 138 -18.24 -1.22 -18.92
CA LEU A 138 -17.33 -0.72 -19.94
C LEU A 138 -18.08 0.14 -20.96
N ILE A 139 -19.24 -0.33 -21.48
CA ILE A 139 -20.10 0.43 -22.41
C ILE A 139 -20.49 1.77 -21.77
N GLN A 140 -20.86 1.77 -20.48
CA GLN A 140 -21.19 3.02 -19.79
C GLN A 140 -19.98 3.93 -19.62
N ALA A 141 -18.79 3.36 -19.36
CA ALA A 141 -17.55 4.12 -19.27
C ALA A 141 -17.18 4.79 -20.61
N GLN A 142 -17.40 4.08 -21.75
CA GLN A 142 -17.22 4.66 -23.09
C GLN A 142 -18.11 5.89 -23.31
N LYS A 143 -19.39 5.79 -22.95
CA LYS A 143 -20.34 6.92 -23.05
C LYS A 143 -19.91 8.12 -22.21
N ASN A 144 -19.15 7.88 -21.13
CA ASN A 144 -18.60 8.88 -20.24
C ASN A 144 -17.14 9.27 -20.60
N ASN A 145 -16.73 9.07 -21.86
CA ASN A 145 -15.43 9.41 -22.39
C ASN A 145 -14.24 8.77 -21.65
N ALA A 146 -14.39 7.57 -21.09
CA ALA A 146 -13.26 6.86 -20.52
C ALA A 146 -12.23 6.52 -21.60
N LEU A 147 -10.94 6.58 -21.24
CA LEU A 147 -9.84 6.12 -22.08
C LEU A 147 -9.80 4.60 -22.04
N ILE A 148 -10.33 3.95 -23.09
CA ILE A 148 -10.32 2.50 -23.22
C ILE A 148 -9.02 2.05 -23.89
N ILE A 149 -8.28 1.12 -23.27
CA ILE A 149 -7.00 0.64 -23.79
C ILE A 149 -7.00 -0.90 -23.89
N ASP A 150 -6.79 -1.40 -25.09
CA ASP A 150 -6.49 -2.79 -25.36
C ASP A 150 -4.99 -3.04 -25.21
N ILE A 151 -4.61 -3.80 -24.19
CA ILE A 151 -3.20 -4.06 -23.88
C ILE A 151 -2.66 -5.36 -24.51
N ARG A 152 -3.45 -5.99 -25.39
CA ARG A 152 -3.06 -7.25 -26.07
C ARG A 152 -1.99 -7.00 -27.13
N ARG A 153 -1.49 -8.07 -27.72
CA ARG A 153 -0.55 -8.01 -28.85
C ARG A 153 -1.32 -7.90 -30.17
N SER A 154 -0.64 -7.43 -31.20
CA SER A 154 -1.23 -7.20 -32.53
C SER A 154 -1.87 -8.45 -33.16
N GLU A 155 -1.27 -9.62 -32.96
CA GLU A 155 -1.85 -10.87 -33.44
C GLU A 155 -3.19 -11.22 -32.76
N GLU A 156 -3.37 -10.84 -31.50
CA GLU A 156 -4.63 -11.04 -30.75
C GLU A 156 -5.73 -10.07 -31.23
N TRP A 157 -5.38 -8.87 -31.69
CA TRP A 157 -6.33 -7.92 -32.27
C TRP A 157 -6.88 -8.45 -33.61
N LEU A 158 -6.00 -9.01 -34.46
CA LEU A 158 -6.41 -9.61 -35.74
C LEU A 158 -7.30 -10.84 -35.56
N GLU A 159 -7.06 -11.64 -34.50
CA GLU A 159 -7.83 -12.86 -34.22
C GLU A 159 -9.26 -12.57 -33.73
N THR A 160 -9.44 -11.60 -32.87
CA THR A 160 -10.71 -11.42 -32.14
C THR A 160 -11.38 -10.06 -32.34
N GLY A 161 -10.74 -9.15 -33.10
CA GLY A 161 -11.17 -7.76 -33.23
C GLY A 161 -10.85 -6.93 -31.97
N ILE A 162 -11.24 -5.68 -31.98
CA ILE A 162 -11.01 -4.66 -30.95
C ILE A 162 -12.35 -4.12 -30.49
N ILE A 163 -12.52 -3.77 -29.23
CA ILE A 163 -13.69 -3.04 -28.77
C ILE A 163 -13.65 -1.64 -29.39
N ASP A 164 -14.74 -1.24 -30.06
CA ASP A 164 -14.80 0.03 -30.79
C ASP A 164 -14.39 1.22 -29.90
N GLY A 165 -13.62 2.15 -30.47
CA GLY A 165 -13.06 3.31 -29.77
C GLY A 165 -11.89 3.03 -28.84
N ALA A 166 -11.44 1.78 -28.66
CA ALA A 166 -10.28 1.47 -27.84
C ALA A 166 -8.96 1.87 -28.52
N LYS A 167 -8.01 2.37 -27.74
CA LYS A 167 -6.61 2.51 -28.14
C LYS A 167 -5.88 1.18 -27.97
N THR A 168 -5.06 0.82 -28.91
CA THR A 168 -4.27 -0.43 -28.88
C THR A 168 -2.84 -0.15 -28.44
N ILE A 169 -2.38 -0.77 -27.36
CA ILE A 169 -1.00 -0.66 -26.85
C ILE A 169 -0.55 -2.03 -26.37
N THR A 170 0.38 -2.67 -27.05
CA THR A 170 0.97 -3.91 -26.55
C THR A 170 1.70 -3.67 -25.23
N ALA A 171 1.19 -4.23 -24.13
CA ALA A 171 1.81 -4.07 -22.82
C ALA A 171 2.82 -5.16 -22.49
N PHE A 172 2.68 -6.36 -23.04
CA PHE A 172 3.53 -7.50 -22.69
C PHE A 172 4.05 -8.22 -23.94
N THR A 173 5.30 -8.67 -23.87
CA THR A 173 5.89 -9.57 -24.88
C THR A 173 5.25 -10.97 -24.79
N LYS A 174 5.62 -11.87 -25.71
CA LYS A 174 5.17 -13.29 -25.68
C LYS A 174 5.64 -14.02 -24.43
N GLU A 175 6.80 -13.65 -23.92
CA GLU A 175 7.43 -14.20 -22.70
C GLU A 175 6.81 -13.64 -21.42
N GLY A 176 5.88 -12.68 -21.51
CA GLY A 176 5.20 -12.08 -20.38
C GLY A 176 5.92 -10.88 -19.71
N ASN A 177 7.04 -10.44 -20.28
CA ASN A 177 7.74 -9.25 -19.80
C ASN A 177 7.03 -7.98 -20.29
N LEU A 178 7.20 -6.88 -19.54
CA LEU A 178 6.70 -5.57 -19.99
C LEU A 178 7.35 -5.21 -21.34
N HIS A 179 6.51 -4.82 -22.32
CA HIS A 179 6.98 -4.44 -23.63
C HIS A 179 7.85 -3.17 -23.55
N PRO A 180 9.04 -3.13 -24.17
CA PRO A 180 9.96 -1.99 -24.04
C PRO A 180 9.34 -0.63 -24.38
N GLN A 181 8.46 -0.58 -25.39
CA GLN A 181 7.78 0.65 -25.82
C GLN A 181 6.49 0.95 -25.06
N PHE A 182 6.07 0.08 -24.12
CA PHE A 182 4.80 0.29 -23.42
C PHE A 182 4.73 1.67 -22.74
N ARG A 183 5.76 2.02 -21.98
CA ARG A 183 5.80 3.29 -21.24
C ARG A 183 5.74 4.50 -22.17
N GLU A 184 6.48 4.45 -23.27
CA GLU A 184 6.52 5.51 -24.27
C GLU A 184 5.17 5.73 -24.95
N ASN A 185 4.43 4.65 -25.24
CA ASN A 185 3.12 4.71 -25.89
C ASN A 185 1.99 5.00 -24.93
N PHE A 186 2.12 4.64 -23.64
CA PHE A 186 1.07 4.78 -22.62
C PHE A 186 1.06 6.15 -21.97
N LEU A 187 2.24 6.65 -21.53
CA LEU A 187 2.29 7.90 -20.75
C LEU A 187 1.73 9.13 -21.47
N PRO A 188 1.90 9.33 -22.79
CA PRO A 188 1.31 10.46 -23.48
C PRO A 188 -0.21 10.50 -23.52
N LEU A 189 -0.87 9.37 -23.23
CA LEU A 189 -2.34 9.28 -23.15
C LEU A 189 -2.89 9.78 -21.81
N ILE A 190 -2.05 9.85 -20.79
CA ILE A 190 -2.45 10.20 -19.42
C ILE A 190 -2.22 11.69 -19.22
N LYS A 191 -3.32 12.42 -19.03
CA LYS A 191 -3.28 13.87 -18.82
C LYS A 191 -3.24 14.24 -17.35
N GLU A 192 -4.01 13.51 -16.54
CA GLU A 192 -4.17 13.75 -15.10
C GLU A 192 -4.09 12.43 -14.34
N LEU A 193 -3.77 12.49 -13.03
CA LEU A 193 -3.69 11.28 -12.21
C LEU A 193 -5.05 10.59 -11.98
N ASP A 194 -6.14 11.32 -12.13
CA ASP A 194 -7.51 10.82 -12.03
C ASP A 194 -8.16 10.52 -13.38
N GLU A 195 -7.38 10.48 -14.47
CA GLU A 195 -7.85 10.08 -15.79
C GLU A 195 -8.67 8.77 -15.70
N ASN A 196 -9.86 8.77 -16.30
CA ASN A 196 -10.75 7.62 -16.28
C ASN A 196 -10.27 6.56 -17.28
N ILE A 197 -9.40 5.67 -16.82
CA ILE A 197 -8.75 4.64 -17.64
C ILE A 197 -9.45 3.30 -17.45
N LEU A 198 -9.75 2.63 -18.57
CA LEU A 198 -10.25 1.28 -18.57
C LEU A 198 -9.41 0.39 -19.46
N LEU A 199 -8.78 -0.61 -18.85
CA LEU A 199 -7.91 -1.56 -19.53
C LEU A 199 -8.67 -2.84 -19.86
N TYR A 200 -8.39 -3.47 -20.99
CA TYR A 200 -8.79 -4.85 -21.22
C TYR A 200 -7.67 -5.66 -21.89
N CYS A 201 -7.71 -6.96 -21.67
CA CYS A 201 -6.88 -7.94 -22.35
C CYS A 201 -7.72 -9.16 -22.75
N ARG A 202 -7.11 -10.33 -22.96
CA ARG A 202 -7.86 -11.52 -23.37
C ARG A 202 -8.83 -12.01 -22.28
N SER A 203 -8.36 -12.19 -21.05
CA SER A 203 -9.11 -12.81 -19.93
C SER A 203 -9.10 -12.01 -18.62
N GLY A 204 -8.60 -10.77 -18.62
CA GLY A 204 -8.51 -9.94 -17.43
C GLY A 204 -7.20 -10.07 -16.64
N ASN A 205 -6.46 -11.18 -16.72
CA ASN A 205 -5.29 -11.42 -15.87
C ASN A 205 -4.15 -10.40 -16.08
N ARG A 206 -3.79 -10.12 -17.34
CA ARG A 206 -2.74 -9.14 -17.66
C ARG A 206 -3.11 -7.74 -17.20
N THR A 207 -4.38 -7.37 -17.35
CA THR A 207 -4.87 -6.05 -16.92
C THR A 207 -5.03 -5.92 -15.42
N ALA A 208 -5.32 -7.00 -14.69
CA ALA A 208 -5.30 -7.00 -13.24
C ALA A 208 -3.89 -6.67 -12.70
N MET A 209 -2.86 -7.32 -13.23
CA MET A 209 -1.47 -7.09 -12.85
C MET A 209 -0.99 -5.68 -13.25
N LEU A 210 -1.21 -5.29 -14.51
CA LEU A 210 -0.78 -3.98 -15.01
C LEU A 210 -1.53 -2.84 -14.31
N GLY A 211 -2.85 -2.96 -14.16
CA GLY A 211 -3.67 -1.93 -13.53
C GLY A 211 -3.29 -1.69 -12.08
N ALA A 212 -3.01 -2.77 -11.32
CA ALA A 212 -2.48 -2.63 -9.96
C ALA A 212 -1.14 -1.88 -9.94
N ALA A 213 -0.22 -2.23 -10.85
CA ALA A 213 1.07 -1.53 -10.96
C ALA A 213 0.91 -0.04 -11.35
N LEU A 214 -0.04 0.30 -12.22
CA LEU A 214 -0.33 1.69 -12.60
C LEU A 214 -0.85 2.50 -11.40
N VAL A 215 -1.72 1.91 -10.58
CA VAL A 215 -2.20 2.53 -9.34
C VAL A 215 -1.07 2.68 -8.32
N ASP A 216 -0.34 1.59 -8.05
CA ASP A 216 0.66 1.55 -6.96
C ASP A 216 1.93 2.36 -7.29
N GLN A 217 2.40 2.34 -8.56
CA GLN A 217 3.69 2.92 -8.94
C GLN A 217 3.57 4.30 -9.60
N LEU A 218 2.49 4.55 -10.36
CA LEU A 218 2.26 5.83 -11.01
C LEU A 218 1.27 6.73 -10.26
N GLY A 219 0.59 6.21 -9.24
CA GLY A 219 -0.37 6.97 -8.44
C GLY A 219 -1.67 7.31 -9.19
N LEU A 220 -2.01 6.56 -10.26
CA LEU A 220 -3.26 6.76 -10.98
C LEU A 220 -4.44 6.36 -10.10
N THR A 221 -5.44 7.24 -9.98
CA THR A 221 -6.51 7.09 -8.97
C THR A 221 -7.81 6.52 -9.52
N ASN A 222 -7.97 6.43 -10.87
CA ASN A 222 -9.23 6.04 -11.52
C ASN A 222 -8.98 4.98 -12.61
N VAL A 223 -8.30 3.90 -12.25
CA VAL A 223 -8.00 2.78 -13.16
C VAL A 223 -8.98 1.64 -12.96
N LYS A 224 -9.55 1.17 -14.05
CA LYS A 224 -10.47 0.04 -14.10
C LYS A 224 -9.97 -1.01 -15.09
N HIS A 225 -10.43 -2.24 -14.96
CA HIS A 225 -10.18 -3.25 -15.99
C HIS A 225 -11.38 -4.16 -16.19
N LEU A 226 -11.57 -4.61 -17.43
CA LEU A 226 -12.57 -5.62 -17.78
C LEU A 226 -12.10 -6.98 -17.26
N SER A 227 -12.71 -7.46 -16.17
CA SER A 227 -12.24 -8.61 -15.39
C SER A 227 -12.21 -9.92 -16.17
N GLY A 228 -13.18 -10.15 -17.05
CA GLY A 228 -13.22 -11.30 -17.97
C GLY A 228 -12.59 -11.04 -19.35
N GLY A 229 -12.09 -9.83 -19.58
CA GLY A 229 -11.44 -9.43 -20.83
C GLY A 229 -12.34 -9.52 -22.07
N ILE A 230 -11.69 -9.57 -23.27
CA ILE A 230 -12.41 -9.66 -24.54
C ILE A 230 -13.22 -10.97 -24.66
N LEU A 231 -12.81 -12.03 -23.95
CA LEU A 231 -13.56 -13.31 -23.96
C LEU A 231 -14.95 -13.14 -23.32
N GLU A 232 -15.05 -12.43 -22.20
CA GLU A 232 -16.35 -12.14 -21.58
C GLU A 232 -17.19 -11.21 -22.46
N TRP A 233 -16.58 -10.18 -23.07
CA TRP A 233 -17.23 -9.29 -24.02
C TRP A 233 -17.91 -10.06 -25.16
N LYS A 234 -17.15 -10.92 -25.83
CA LYS A 234 -17.66 -11.77 -26.94
C LYS A 234 -18.65 -12.83 -26.45
N GLY A 235 -18.43 -13.39 -25.26
CA GLY A 235 -19.35 -14.35 -24.64
C GLY A 235 -20.76 -13.80 -24.37
N GLN A 236 -20.87 -12.47 -24.24
CA GLN A 236 -22.15 -11.78 -24.14
C GLN A 236 -22.73 -11.34 -25.50
N GLY A 237 -22.14 -11.78 -26.62
CA GLY A 237 -22.61 -11.44 -27.97
C GLY A 237 -22.29 -10.01 -28.42
N LEU A 238 -21.40 -9.31 -27.71
CA LEU A 238 -20.99 -7.95 -28.06
C LEU A 238 -19.99 -7.94 -29.21
N THR A 239 -20.13 -6.95 -30.10
CA THR A 239 -19.35 -6.85 -31.35
C THR A 239 -17.98 -6.21 -31.11
N THR A 240 -17.06 -6.55 -32.02
CA THR A 240 -15.73 -5.93 -32.16
C THR A 240 -15.56 -5.42 -33.58
N VAL A 241 -14.70 -4.46 -33.78
CA VAL A 241 -14.27 -3.92 -35.06
C VAL A 241 -12.92 -4.48 -35.45
#